data_322dc6e81a72e7a4c20ffc17c83d0a14
#
_entry.id   322dc6e81a72e7a4c20ffc17c83d0a14
#
_cell.length_a   1.000
_cell.length_b   1.000
_cell.length_c   1.000
_cell.angle_alpha   90.00
_cell.angle_beta   90.00
_cell.angle_gamma   90.00
#
_symmetry.space_group_name_H-M   'P 1'
#
loop_
_entity.id
_entity.type
_entity.pdbx_description
1 polymer ?
#
loop_
_entity_poly.entity_id
_entity_poly.type
_entity_poly.pdbx_seq_one_letter_code
_entity_poly.pdbx_strand_id
1 'polypeptide(L)'
;KIDEIRNGFSEWLEEQSPQFKERLVTMYNRKFNCFVRPRYDGSHQTFPDLNLKGLASRGIKSVYPSQMDCVWMLKQNGGGICDHEVGTGKTLIMCIAAHEMKRLNLAHKPMIIGLKANVAEIAATYQAAYPNARILYASEKDFSTANRVRFFNNIKNNDYDCVIMSHDQFGKIPQSPELQQRILQAELDTVEENLEVLRQQGKNVSRAMLKGLEKRKHNLEAKLEKVEHAIKSRTDDVVDFKQMGIDHIFIDESHQFKNLTFNTRHDRVAGLGNSEGSQKA
;
A
#
# COMPACT_ATOMS: atom_id res chain seq x y z
N LYS A 1 -0.39 22.31 31.37
CA LYS A 1 1.06 22.04 31.10
C LYS A 1 1.43 22.15 29.62
N ILE A 2 0.70 21.52 28.68
CA ILE A 2 1.03 21.63 27.23
C ILE A 2 0.85 23.06 26.75
N ASP A 3 -0.26 23.70 27.12
CA ASP A 3 -0.56 25.07 26.73
C ASP A 3 0.36 26.08 27.43
N GLU A 4 0.76 25.84 28.68
CA GLU A 4 1.77 26.60 29.37
C GLU A 4 3.14 26.57 28.66
N ILE A 5 3.55 25.40 28.17
CA ILE A 5 4.81 25.24 27.41
C ILE A 5 4.70 25.96 26.05
N ARG A 6 3.54 25.85 25.37
CA ARG A 6 3.32 26.54 24.08
C ARG A 6 3.35 28.05 24.24
N ASN A 7 2.64 28.56 25.25
CA ASN A 7 2.61 30.01 25.51
C ASN A 7 3.99 30.52 25.94
N GLY A 8 4.64 29.83 26.85
CA GLY A 8 5.98 30.20 27.30
C GLY A 8 7.03 30.14 26.16
N PHE A 9 6.89 29.21 25.21
CA PHE A 9 7.75 29.20 24.02
C PHE A 9 7.45 30.38 23.10
N SER A 10 6.18 30.74 22.92
CA SER A 10 5.80 31.87 22.07
C SER A 10 6.29 33.19 22.65
N GLU A 11 6.12 33.40 23.94
CA GLU A 11 6.62 34.57 24.66
C GLU A 11 8.17 34.66 24.58
N TRP A 12 8.85 33.56 24.85
CA TRP A 12 10.32 33.48 24.71
C TRP A 12 10.77 33.81 23.29
N LEU A 13 10.05 33.33 22.27
CA LEU A 13 10.38 33.59 20.87
C LEU A 13 10.19 35.07 20.51
N GLU A 14 9.17 35.72 21.08
CA GLU A 14 8.91 37.15 20.86
C GLU A 14 10.01 38.03 21.42
N GLU A 15 10.65 37.65 22.53
CA GLU A 15 11.76 38.35 23.17
C GLU A 15 13.10 38.22 22.42
N GLN A 16 13.21 37.28 21.46
CA GLN A 16 14.45 37.05 20.72
C GLN A 16 14.75 38.20 19.73
N SER A 17 16.05 38.38 19.46
CA SER A 17 16.51 39.39 18.51
C SER A 17 15.95 39.13 17.09
N PRO A 18 15.74 40.19 16.28
CA PRO A 18 15.29 40.02 14.88
C PRO A 18 16.19 39.09 14.06
N GLN A 19 17.49 39.15 14.25
CA GLN A 19 18.46 38.28 13.56
C GLN A 19 18.30 36.81 13.94
N PHE A 20 18.01 36.54 15.22
CA PHE A 20 17.76 35.17 15.69
C PHE A 20 16.45 34.63 15.06
N LYS A 21 15.40 35.45 15.06
CA LYS A 21 14.11 35.08 14.43
C LYS A 21 14.27 34.77 12.93
N GLU A 22 14.99 35.61 12.22
CA GLU A 22 15.26 35.42 10.77
C GLU A 22 16.07 34.14 10.52
N ARG A 23 17.09 33.89 11.33
CA ARG A 23 17.86 32.63 11.26
C ARG A 23 17.00 31.42 11.52
N LEU A 24 16.12 31.46 12.51
CA LEU A 24 15.22 30.38 12.86
C LEU A 24 14.22 30.10 11.73
N VAL A 25 13.60 31.17 11.18
CA VAL A 25 12.70 31.10 10.03
C VAL A 25 13.40 30.50 8.81
N THR A 26 14.63 30.95 8.53
CA THR A 26 15.42 30.42 7.42
C THR A 26 15.72 28.92 7.60
N MET A 27 16.13 28.52 8.80
CA MET A 27 16.38 27.10 9.11
C MET A 27 15.12 26.26 9.01
N TYR A 28 14.00 26.77 9.52
CA TYR A 28 12.70 26.09 9.45
C TYR A 28 12.25 25.91 8.00
N ASN A 29 12.29 27.00 7.22
CA ASN A 29 11.90 26.98 5.81
C ASN A 29 12.80 26.04 5.00
N ARG A 30 14.10 26.02 5.24
CA ARG A 30 15.03 25.09 4.59
C ARG A 30 14.74 23.62 4.90
N LYS A 31 14.27 23.33 6.11
CA LYS A 31 14.03 21.95 6.55
C LYS A 31 12.62 21.46 6.26
N PHE A 32 11.61 22.33 6.39
CA PHE A 32 10.20 21.91 6.35
C PHE A 32 9.41 22.53 5.21
N ASN A 33 9.79 23.69 4.68
CA ASN A 33 9.07 24.40 3.61
C ASN A 33 9.83 24.45 2.28
N CYS A 34 10.88 23.64 2.12
CA CYS A 34 11.62 23.54 0.86
C CYS A 34 10.94 22.64 -0.19
N PHE A 35 9.80 22.05 0.15
CA PHE A 35 9.06 21.18 -0.76
C PHE A 35 8.30 22.03 -1.79
N VAL A 36 8.61 21.81 -3.06
CA VAL A 36 7.81 22.32 -4.18
C VAL A 36 6.90 21.19 -4.64
N ARG A 37 5.59 21.41 -4.55
CA ARG A 37 4.61 20.41 -5.02
C ARG A 37 4.77 20.24 -6.54
N PRO A 38 5.08 19.02 -7.02
CA PRO A 38 5.19 18.80 -8.46
C PRO A 38 3.83 19.02 -9.13
N ARG A 39 3.86 19.55 -10.35
CA ARG A 39 2.69 19.65 -11.21
C ARG A 39 2.89 18.71 -12.39
N TYR A 40 1.86 17.94 -12.67
CA TYR A 40 1.86 17.00 -13.78
C TYR A 40 0.93 17.53 -14.86
N ASP A 41 1.43 17.61 -16.10
CA ASP A 41 0.66 17.92 -17.27
C ASP A 41 0.61 16.70 -18.18
N GLY A 42 -0.54 16.05 -18.20
CA GLY A 42 -0.80 14.85 -18.99
C GLY A 42 -1.40 15.14 -20.37
N SER A 43 -1.56 16.40 -20.76
CA SER A 43 -2.27 16.81 -21.99
C SER A 43 -1.63 16.27 -23.28
N HIS A 44 -0.33 16.00 -23.27
CA HIS A 44 0.42 15.43 -24.40
C HIS A 44 0.15 13.93 -24.64
N GLN A 45 -0.51 13.26 -23.69
CA GLN A 45 -0.74 11.82 -23.80
C GLN A 45 -1.81 11.51 -24.83
N THR A 46 -1.52 10.48 -25.62
CA THR A 46 -2.51 9.80 -26.44
C THR A 46 -2.69 8.39 -25.90
N PHE A 47 -3.92 7.89 -25.93
CA PHE A 47 -4.25 6.52 -25.53
C PHE A 47 -4.71 5.75 -26.77
N PRO A 48 -3.78 5.19 -27.57
CA PRO A 48 -4.08 4.65 -28.91
C PRO A 48 -5.07 3.48 -28.87
N ASP A 49 -5.04 2.69 -27.79
CA ASP A 49 -5.89 1.50 -27.67
C ASP A 49 -7.25 1.81 -27.01
N LEU A 50 -7.47 3.05 -26.57
CA LEU A 50 -8.66 3.42 -25.81
C LEU A 50 -9.91 3.50 -26.72
N ASN A 51 -10.90 2.68 -26.43
CA ASN A 51 -12.16 2.65 -27.15
C ASN A 51 -13.17 3.65 -26.56
N LEU A 52 -13.08 4.91 -27.00
CA LEU A 52 -14.03 5.96 -26.58
C LEU A 52 -15.48 5.66 -26.98
N LYS A 53 -15.73 4.94 -28.09
CA LYS A 53 -17.09 4.53 -28.49
C LYS A 53 -17.69 3.55 -27.49
N GLY A 54 -16.92 2.58 -27.03
CA GLY A 54 -17.33 1.65 -25.98
C GLY A 54 -17.60 2.35 -24.65
N LEU A 55 -16.78 3.30 -24.28
CA LEU A 55 -16.97 4.12 -23.08
C LEU A 55 -18.19 5.05 -23.17
N ALA A 56 -18.49 5.57 -24.35
CA ALA A 56 -19.67 6.44 -24.57
C ALA A 56 -20.98 5.74 -24.23
N SER A 57 -21.10 4.42 -24.48
CA SER A 57 -22.27 3.62 -24.10
C SER A 57 -22.47 3.54 -22.57
N ARG A 58 -21.43 3.83 -21.80
CA ARG A 58 -21.43 3.89 -20.32
C ARG A 58 -21.49 5.33 -19.79
N GLY A 59 -21.78 6.31 -20.65
CA GLY A 59 -21.85 7.73 -20.28
C GLY A 59 -20.50 8.46 -20.23
N ILE A 60 -19.41 7.80 -20.57
CA ILE A 60 -18.05 8.39 -20.54
C ILE A 60 -17.71 8.85 -21.97
N LYS A 61 -17.79 10.16 -22.21
CA LYS A 61 -17.60 10.74 -23.57
C LYS A 61 -16.16 11.08 -23.88
N SER A 62 -15.37 11.41 -22.87
CA SER A 62 -13.95 11.81 -23.01
C SER A 62 -13.20 11.54 -21.72
N VAL A 63 -11.87 11.53 -21.80
CA VAL A 63 -10.99 11.54 -20.62
C VAL A 63 -10.81 12.99 -20.19
N TYR A 64 -10.99 13.27 -18.92
CA TYR A 64 -10.83 14.62 -18.38
C TYR A 64 -9.34 14.98 -18.22
N PRO A 65 -8.96 16.27 -18.31
CA PRO A 65 -7.58 16.72 -18.11
C PRO A 65 -7.00 16.21 -16.77
N SER A 66 -7.76 16.30 -15.67
CA SER A 66 -7.31 15.81 -14.37
C SER A 66 -7.05 14.30 -14.33
N GLN A 67 -7.78 13.52 -15.12
CA GLN A 67 -7.53 12.09 -15.27
C GLN A 67 -6.23 11.84 -16.06
N MET A 68 -5.99 12.62 -17.13
CA MET A 68 -4.76 12.54 -17.92
C MET A 68 -3.54 12.91 -17.07
N ASP A 69 -3.63 13.97 -16.26
CA ASP A 69 -2.57 14.40 -15.34
C ASP A 69 -2.26 13.32 -14.31
N CYS A 70 -3.30 12.68 -13.75
CA CYS A 70 -3.13 11.59 -12.78
C CYS A 70 -2.48 10.36 -13.43
N VAL A 71 -2.90 9.94 -14.61
CA VAL A 71 -2.27 8.84 -15.36
C VAL A 71 -0.80 9.15 -15.66
N TRP A 72 -0.50 10.40 -16.01
CA TRP A 72 0.87 10.85 -16.26
C TRP A 72 1.73 10.78 -14.99
N MET A 73 1.21 11.28 -13.88
CA MET A 73 1.86 11.17 -12.56
C MET A 73 2.19 9.71 -12.22
N LEU A 74 1.23 8.79 -12.38
CA LEU A 74 1.43 7.38 -12.08
C LEU A 74 2.52 6.74 -12.95
N LYS A 75 2.55 7.08 -14.25
CA LYS A 75 3.58 6.58 -15.17
C LYS A 75 4.97 7.10 -14.83
N GLN A 76 5.08 8.39 -14.50
CA GLN A 76 6.38 9.02 -14.18
C GLN A 76 6.98 8.52 -12.87
N ASN A 77 6.13 8.35 -11.84
CA ASN A 77 6.61 8.01 -10.49
C ASN A 77 6.59 6.50 -10.20
N GLY A 78 6.04 5.69 -11.11
CA GLY A 78 5.80 4.28 -10.84
C GLY A 78 4.73 4.02 -9.77
N GLY A 79 3.94 5.04 -9.39
CA GLY A 79 2.88 4.97 -8.41
C GLY A 79 2.52 6.33 -7.84
N GLY A 80 1.48 6.40 -7.01
CA GLY A 80 1.06 7.63 -6.38
C GLY A 80 -0.31 7.53 -5.72
N ILE A 81 -0.73 8.60 -5.06
CA ILE A 81 -2.04 8.73 -4.45
C ILE A 81 -2.88 9.68 -5.30
N CYS A 82 -4.00 9.18 -5.82
CA CYS A 82 -4.99 9.97 -6.54
C CYS A 82 -6.09 10.42 -5.57
N ASP A 83 -5.89 11.58 -4.95
CA ASP A 83 -6.86 12.20 -4.03
C ASP A 83 -7.87 13.05 -4.80
N HIS A 84 -8.62 12.40 -5.68
CA HIS A 84 -9.69 13.03 -6.44
C HIS A 84 -11.02 12.87 -5.71
N GLU A 85 -11.90 13.88 -5.85
CA GLU A 85 -13.26 13.83 -5.30
C GLU A 85 -14.08 12.65 -5.84
N VAL A 86 -15.17 12.33 -5.16
CA VAL A 86 -16.11 11.30 -5.61
C VAL A 86 -16.76 11.74 -6.93
N GLY A 87 -16.92 10.82 -7.87
CA GLY A 87 -17.53 11.12 -9.18
C GLY A 87 -16.57 11.59 -10.26
N THR A 88 -15.29 11.82 -9.97
CA THR A 88 -14.28 12.26 -10.96
C THR A 88 -13.76 11.16 -11.88
N GLY A 89 -14.31 9.95 -11.76
CA GLY A 89 -13.96 8.83 -12.64
C GLY A 89 -12.62 8.15 -12.29
N LYS A 90 -12.30 7.99 -11.00
CA LYS A 90 -11.11 7.27 -10.52
C LYS A 90 -10.98 5.88 -11.10
N THR A 91 -12.09 5.17 -11.31
CA THR A 91 -12.13 3.85 -11.96
C THR A 91 -11.49 3.90 -13.36
N LEU A 92 -11.81 4.90 -14.15
CA LEU A 92 -11.24 5.07 -15.49
C LEU A 92 -9.73 5.35 -15.41
N ILE A 93 -9.28 6.14 -14.44
CA ILE A 93 -7.84 6.40 -14.21
C ILE A 93 -7.10 5.08 -13.99
N MET A 94 -7.60 4.22 -13.09
CA MET A 94 -6.98 2.92 -12.81
C MET A 94 -6.94 2.03 -14.06
N CYS A 95 -8.03 1.97 -14.83
CA CYS A 95 -8.10 1.17 -16.05
C CYS A 95 -7.10 1.67 -17.11
N ILE A 96 -7.05 2.97 -17.35
CA ILE A 96 -6.11 3.57 -18.32
C ILE A 96 -4.67 3.38 -17.83
N ALA A 97 -4.39 3.69 -16.58
CA ALA A 97 -3.04 3.56 -16.04
C ALA A 97 -2.53 2.12 -16.10
N ALA A 98 -3.35 1.14 -15.72
CA ALA A 98 -2.99 -0.28 -15.78
C ALA A 98 -2.68 -0.72 -17.21
N HIS A 99 -3.52 -0.36 -18.18
CA HIS A 99 -3.30 -0.71 -19.59
C HIS A 99 -2.07 -0.03 -20.17
N GLU A 100 -1.93 1.28 -19.95
CA GLU A 100 -0.80 2.06 -20.46
C GLU A 100 0.53 1.63 -19.86
N MET A 101 0.58 1.33 -18.57
CA MET A 101 1.79 0.83 -17.92
C MET A 101 2.20 -0.52 -18.49
N LYS A 102 1.26 -1.42 -18.78
CA LYS A 102 1.56 -2.68 -19.46
C LYS A 102 2.02 -2.44 -20.89
N ARG A 103 1.32 -1.63 -21.67
CA ARG A 103 1.68 -1.30 -23.06
C ARG A 103 3.10 -0.71 -23.16
N LEU A 104 3.51 0.10 -22.17
CA LEU A 104 4.81 0.75 -22.11
C LEU A 104 5.88 -0.10 -21.40
N ASN A 105 5.59 -1.34 -21.02
CA ASN A 105 6.48 -2.23 -20.25
C ASN A 105 6.91 -1.65 -18.88
N LEU A 106 6.11 -0.78 -18.29
CA LEU A 106 6.30 -0.28 -16.93
C LEU A 106 5.73 -1.27 -15.89
N ALA A 107 4.78 -2.10 -16.29
CA ALA A 107 4.24 -3.19 -15.52
C ALA A 107 3.97 -4.39 -16.45
N HIS A 108 4.18 -5.62 -15.98
CA HIS A 108 3.94 -6.83 -16.76
C HIS A 108 2.58 -7.44 -16.46
N LYS A 109 2.19 -7.46 -15.19
CA LYS A 109 0.91 -8.01 -14.76
C LYS A 109 0.26 -7.12 -13.69
N PRO A 110 -0.37 -6.01 -14.09
CA PRO A 110 -1.04 -5.11 -13.17
C PRO A 110 -2.29 -5.77 -12.56
N MET A 111 -2.56 -5.38 -11.30
CA MET A 111 -3.75 -5.81 -10.56
C MET A 111 -4.55 -4.58 -10.11
N ILE A 112 -5.87 -4.65 -10.20
CA ILE A 112 -6.78 -3.66 -9.63
C ILE A 112 -7.55 -4.30 -8.48
N ILE A 113 -7.53 -3.65 -7.32
CA ILE A 113 -8.24 -4.08 -6.11
C ILE A 113 -9.32 -3.05 -5.80
N GLY A 114 -10.56 -3.49 -5.67
CA GLY A 114 -11.69 -2.62 -5.36
C GLY A 114 -12.62 -3.18 -4.29
N LEU A 115 -13.64 -2.41 -3.95
CA LEU A 115 -14.70 -2.92 -3.09
C LEU A 115 -15.50 -4.01 -3.80
N LYS A 116 -16.00 -4.98 -3.04
CA LYS A 116 -16.81 -6.10 -3.57
C LYS A 116 -17.97 -5.60 -4.44
N ALA A 117 -18.62 -4.50 -4.05
CA ALA A 117 -19.71 -3.90 -4.80
C ALA A 117 -19.27 -3.28 -6.15
N ASN A 118 -18.02 -2.83 -6.26
CA ASN A 118 -17.54 -2.05 -7.40
C ASN A 118 -16.71 -2.88 -8.40
N VAL A 119 -16.22 -4.06 -8.00
CA VAL A 119 -15.28 -4.86 -8.81
C VAL A 119 -15.87 -5.25 -10.17
N ALA A 120 -17.14 -5.62 -10.23
CA ALA A 120 -17.82 -5.93 -11.49
C ALA A 120 -17.90 -4.71 -12.42
N GLU A 121 -18.14 -3.53 -11.87
CA GLU A 121 -18.21 -2.27 -12.60
C GLU A 121 -16.81 -1.85 -13.11
N ILE A 122 -15.77 -2.07 -12.30
CA ILE A 122 -14.37 -1.85 -12.72
C ILE A 122 -14.03 -2.75 -13.91
N ALA A 123 -14.36 -4.05 -13.83
CA ALA A 123 -14.12 -5.01 -14.91
C ALA A 123 -14.88 -4.64 -16.19
N ALA A 124 -16.16 -4.26 -16.07
CA ALA A 124 -16.96 -3.83 -17.20
C ALA A 124 -16.45 -2.54 -17.84
N THR A 125 -15.98 -1.58 -17.03
CA THR A 125 -15.35 -0.34 -17.52
C THR A 125 -14.05 -0.65 -18.25
N TYR A 126 -13.22 -1.52 -17.69
CA TYR A 126 -11.97 -1.94 -18.33
C TYR A 126 -12.22 -2.60 -19.69
N GLN A 127 -13.18 -3.54 -19.75
CA GLN A 127 -13.53 -4.24 -20.99
C GLN A 127 -14.13 -3.30 -22.04
N ALA A 128 -14.90 -2.29 -21.62
CA ALA A 128 -15.43 -1.27 -22.53
C ALA A 128 -14.33 -0.35 -23.07
N ALA A 129 -13.38 0.02 -22.22
CA ALA A 129 -12.22 0.83 -22.59
C ALA A 129 -11.24 0.10 -23.52
N TYR A 130 -11.04 -1.20 -23.27
CA TYR A 130 -10.07 -2.05 -23.97
C TYR A 130 -10.69 -3.40 -24.32
N PRO A 131 -11.49 -3.48 -25.38
CA PRO A 131 -12.23 -4.70 -25.74
C PRO A 131 -11.34 -5.91 -26.03
N ASN A 132 -10.12 -5.68 -26.50
CA ASN A 132 -9.17 -6.73 -26.84
C ASN A 132 -8.27 -7.14 -25.67
N ALA A 133 -8.39 -6.49 -24.52
CA ALA A 133 -7.59 -6.82 -23.36
C ALA A 133 -8.03 -8.14 -22.72
N ARG A 134 -7.04 -8.95 -22.36
CA ARG A 134 -7.24 -10.19 -21.59
C ARG A 134 -7.27 -9.86 -20.11
N ILE A 135 -8.44 -9.59 -19.58
CA ILE A 135 -8.62 -9.35 -18.15
C ILE A 135 -9.10 -10.60 -17.44
N LEU A 136 -8.64 -10.82 -16.24
CA LEU A 136 -9.16 -11.84 -15.34
C LEU A 136 -9.93 -11.16 -14.21
N TYR A 137 -11.23 -11.36 -14.19
CA TYR A 137 -12.10 -10.89 -13.12
C TYR A 137 -12.53 -12.06 -12.24
N ALA A 138 -12.29 -11.92 -10.93
CA ALA A 138 -12.65 -12.94 -9.97
C ALA A 138 -14.13 -12.85 -9.57
N SER A 139 -14.93 -13.80 -9.98
CA SER A 139 -16.30 -13.97 -9.49
C SER A 139 -16.34 -14.61 -8.10
N GLU A 140 -17.46 -14.54 -7.40
CA GLU A 140 -17.62 -15.21 -6.09
C GLU A 140 -17.42 -16.73 -6.18
N LYS A 141 -17.83 -17.34 -7.28
CA LYS A 141 -17.71 -18.79 -7.52
C LYS A 141 -16.25 -19.22 -7.64
N ASP A 142 -15.40 -18.38 -8.22
CA ASP A 142 -13.98 -18.66 -8.41
C ASP A 142 -13.22 -18.65 -7.07
N PHE A 143 -13.78 -17.99 -6.04
CA PHE A 143 -13.17 -17.89 -4.70
C PHE A 143 -13.75 -18.85 -3.68
N SER A 144 -14.55 -19.84 -4.09
CA SER A 144 -14.83 -20.98 -3.22
C SER A 144 -13.54 -21.72 -2.87
N THR A 145 -13.50 -22.39 -1.73
CA THR A 145 -12.29 -23.08 -1.25
C THR A 145 -11.74 -24.07 -2.28
N ALA A 146 -12.62 -24.73 -3.01
CA ALA A 146 -12.25 -25.70 -4.06
C ALA A 146 -11.66 -25.04 -5.32
N ASN A 147 -12.17 -23.87 -5.72
CA ASN A 147 -11.79 -23.24 -6.99
C ASN A 147 -10.64 -22.24 -6.83
N ARG A 148 -10.40 -21.75 -5.63
CA ARG A 148 -9.42 -20.69 -5.36
C ARG A 148 -8.00 -21.07 -5.79
N VAL A 149 -7.58 -22.29 -5.52
CA VAL A 149 -6.25 -22.78 -5.93
C VAL A 149 -6.11 -22.76 -7.45
N ARG A 150 -7.14 -23.23 -8.15
CA ARG A 150 -7.19 -23.19 -9.62
C ARG A 150 -7.15 -21.75 -10.15
N PHE A 151 -7.86 -20.83 -9.49
CA PHE A 151 -7.86 -19.42 -9.87
C PHE A 151 -6.46 -18.79 -9.70
N PHE A 152 -5.77 -19.07 -8.60
CA PHE A 152 -4.41 -18.58 -8.38
C PHE A 152 -3.39 -19.17 -9.36
N ASN A 153 -3.52 -20.46 -9.67
CA ASN A 153 -2.72 -21.10 -10.73
C ASN A 153 -2.99 -20.49 -12.11
N ASN A 154 -4.23 -20.10 -12.38
CA ASN A 154 -4.60 -19.41 -13.62
C ASN A 154 -3.90 -18.04 -13.74
N ILE A 155 -3.84 -17.26 -12.65
CA ILE A 155 -3.07 -16.01 -12.62
C ILE A 155 -1.57 -16.28 -12.87
N LYS A 156 -0.99 -17.28 -12.19
CA LYS A 156 0.43 -17.62 -12.31
C LYS A 156 0.81 -17.99 -13.74
N ASN A 157 0.02 -18.84 -14.39
CA ASN A 157 0.38 -19.50 -15.64
C ASN A 157 -0.04 -18.75 -16.90
N ASN A 158 -0.79 -17.66 -16.77
CA ASN A 158 -1.26 -16.89 -17.94
C ASN A 158 -0.79 -15.45 -17.87
N ASP A 159 -0.57 -14.88 -19.05
CA ASP A 159 -0.29 -13.47 -19.22
C ASP A 159 -1.59 -12.70 -19.41
N TYR A 160 -2.08 -12.10 -18.33
CA TYR A 160 -3.23 -11.20 -18.34
C TYR A 160 -2.80 -9.75 -18.45
N ASP A 161 -3.60 -8.95 -19.15
CA ASP A 161 -3.39 -7.50 -19.22
C ASP A 161 -3.74 -6.81 -17.90
N CYS A 162 -4.71 -7.38 -17.17
CA CYS A 162 -5.02 -6.95 -15.83
C CYS A 162 -5.73 -8.06 -15.05
N VAL A 163 -5.48 -8.16 -13.77
CA VAL A 163 -6.23 -9.00 -12.83
C VAL A 163 -7.05 -8.10 -11.92
N ILE A 164 -8.35 -8.37 -11.81
CA ILE A 164 -9.28 -7.52 -11.04
C ILE A 164 -9.94 -8.37 -9.95
N MET A 165 -9.83 -7.94 -8.69
CA MET A 165 -10.41 -8.64 -7.56
C MET A 165 -10.85 -7.70 -6.44
N SER A 166 -11.63 -8.22 -5.50
CA SER A 166 -12.05 -7.46 -4.33
C SER A 166 -10.99 -7.49 -3.21
N HIS A 167 -11.07 -6.53 -2.28
CA HIS A 167 -10.25 -6.53 -1.07
C HIS A 167 -10.34 -7.84 -0.29
N ASP A 168 -11.53 -8.44 -0.19
CA ASP A 168 -11.71 -9.71 0.54
C ASP A 168 -11.07 -10.90 -0.18
N GLN A 169 -11.07 -10.87 -1.51
CA GLN A 169 -10.41 -11.87 -2.33
C GLN A 169 -8.89 -11.73 -2.23
N PHE A 170 -8.39 -10.49 -2.30
CA PHE A 170 -6.97 -10.20 -2.13
C PHE A 170 -6.46 -10.67 -0.76
N GLY A 171 -7.20 -10.43 0.32
CA GLY A 171 -6.84 -10.89 1.66
C GLY A 171 -6.79 -12.42 1.84
N LYS A 172 -7.27 -13.18 0.86
CA LYS A 172 -7.19 -14.66 0.86
C LYS A 172 -5.97 -15.22 0.10
N ILE A 173 -5.18 -14.34 -0.54
CA ILE A 173 -3.96 -14.76 -1.22
C ILE A 173 -2.91 -15.10 -0.16
N PRO A 174 -2.31 -16.29 -0.21
CA PRO A 174 -1.26 -16.66 0.72
C PRO A 174 -0.03 -15.75 0.55
N GLN A 175 0.55 -15.32 1.65
CA GLN A 175 1.86 -14.67 1.63
C GLN A 175 2.95 -15.74 1.53
N SER A 176 4.06 -15.38 0.87
CA SER A 176 5.23 -16.23 0.83
C SER A 176 5.78 -16.44 2.24
N PRO A 177 5.93 -17.70 2.71
CA PRO A 177 6.52 -17.98 4.01
C PRO A 177 7.94 -17.40 4.15
N GLU A 178 8.70 -17.34 3.07
CA GLU A 178 10.04 -16.76 3.03
C GLU A 178 10.01 -15.25 3.28
N LEU A 179 8.99 -14.54 2.80
CA LEU A 179 8.78 -13.13 3.10
C LEU A 179 8.43 -12.93 4.57
N GLN A 180 7.52 -13.76 5.11
CA GLN A 180 7.17 -13.74 6.52
C GLN A 180 8.39 -14.01 7.41
N GLN A 181 9.21 -14.98 7.04
CA GLN A 181 10.46 -15.29 7.73
C GLN A 181 11.38 -14.06 7.79
N ARG A 182 11.60 -13.38 6.65
CA ARG A 182 12.46 -12.19 6.60
C ARG A 182 11.94 -11.05 7.48
N ILE A 183 10.62 -10.81 7.46
CA ILE A 183 10.00 -9.76 8.28
C ILE A 183 10.16 -10.08 9.76
N LEU A 184 9.85 -11.32 10.17
CA LEU A 184 9.99 -11.76 11.56
C LEU A 184 11.44 -11.74 12.04
N GLN A 185 12.40 -12.12 11.17
CA GLN A 185 13.81 -12.06 11.49
C GLN A 185 14.29 -10.62 11.70
N ALA A 186 13.95 -9.70 10.80
CA ALA A 186 14.31 -8.29 10.96
C ALA A 186 13.70 -7.66 12.23
N GLU A 187 12.48 -8.07 12.60
CA GLU A 187 11.85 -7.64 13.83
C GLU A 187 12.55 -8.23 15.07
N LEU A 188 12.98 -9.48 15.00
CA LEU A 188 13.74 -10.16 16.05
C LEU A 188 15.10 -9.48 16.26
N ASP A 189 15.83 -9.22 15.19
CA ASP A 189 17.13 -8.55 15.22
C ASP A 189 17.00 -7.16 15.89
N THR A 190 15.96 -6.39 15.54
CA THR A 190 15.67 -5.10 16.17
C THR A 190 15.39 -5.23 17.68
N VAL A 191 14.68 -6.26 18.10
CA VAL A 191 14.38 -6.50 19.52
C VAL A 191 15.65 -6.92 20.26
N GLU A 192 16.52 -7.71 19.66
CA GLU A 192 17.80 -8.12 20.22
C GLU A 192 18.74 -6.95 20.40
N GLU A 193 18.90 -6.08 19.39
CA GLU A 193 19.67 -4.84 19.49
C GLU A 193 19.16 -3.94 20.62
N ASN A 194 17.84 -3.75 20.72
CA ASN A 194 17.24 -2.97 21.80
C ASN A 194 17.51 -3.58 23.19
N LEU A 195 17.46 -4.92 23.31
CA LEU A 195 17.78 -5.61 24.57
C LEU A 195 19.25 -5.42 24.96
N GLU A 196 20.16 -5.49 23.98
CA GLU A 196 21.56 -5.28 24.21
C GLU A 196 21.87 -3.86 24.69
N VAL A 197 21.34 -2.84 24.01
CA VAL A 197 21.44 -1.43 24.42
C VAL A 197 20.92 -1.22 25.84
N LEU A 198 19.77 -1.80 26.18
CA LEU A 198 19.20 -1.66 27.52
C LEU A 198 20.02 -2.37 28.60
N ARG A 199 20.61 -3.53 28.30
CA ARG A 199 21.50 -4.24 29.22
C ARG A 199 22.80 -3.44 29.49
N GLN A 200 23.31 -2.77 28.47
CA GLN A 200 24.50 -1.88 28.61
C GLN A 200 24.21 -0.65 29.47
N GLN A 201 22.98 -0.13 29.51
CA GLN A 201 22.56 0.99 30.34
C GLN A 201 22.46 0.67 31.85
N GLY A 202 22.54 -0.60 32.22
CA GLY A 202 22.71 -1.05 33.60
C GLY A 202 21.52 -0.74 34.54
N LYS A 203 21.82 -0.23 35.73
CA LYS A 203 20.83 -0.04 36.82
C LYS A 203 19.73 0.98 36.54
N ASN A 204 19.82 1.78 35.48
CA ASN A 204 18.84 2.82 35.15
C ASN A 204 17.65 2.29 34.31
N VAL A 205 17.64 1.02 33.97
CA VAL A 205 16.59 0.42 33.13
C VAL A 205 15.53 -0.23 33.99
N SER A 206 14.24 0.01 33.67
CA SER A 206 13.12 -0.62 34.33
C SER A 206 13.13 -2.15 34.08
N ARG A 207 13.10 -2.95 35.14
CA ARG A 207 12.97 -4.42 35.07
C ARG A 207 11.73 -4.86 34.28
N ALA A 208 10.64 -4.08 34.36
CA ALA A 208 9.41 -4.36 33.61
C ALA A 208 9.63 -4.20 32.10
N MET A 209 10.45 -3.24 31.69
CA MET A 209 10.79 -3.01 30.28
C MET A 209 11.63 -4.16 29.71
N LEU A 210 12.67 -4.58 30.43
CA LEU A 210 13.49 -5.73 30.02
C LEU A 210 12.65 -7.00 29.87
N LYS A 211 11.83 -7.31 30.89
CA LYS A 211 10.94 -8.47 30.86
C LYS A 211 9.94 -8.41 29.70
N GLY A 212 9.43 -7.22 29.37
CA GLY A 212 8.53 -7.03 28.23
C GLY A 212 9.20 -7.34 26.88
N LEU A 213 10.43 -6.89 26.69
CA LEU A 213 11.20 -7.17 25.48
C LEU A 213 11.65 -8.62 25.38
N GLU A 214 12.03 -9.26 26.51
CA GLU A 214 12.36 -10.69 26.54
C GLU A 214 11.16 -11.55 26.17
N LYS A 215 9.96 -11.21 26.69
CA LYS A 215 8.72 -11.90 26.31
C LYS A 215 8.41 -11.72 24.82
N ARG A 216 8.65 -10.51 24.28
CA ARG A 216 8.46 -10.25 22.84
C ARG A 216 9.43 -11.06 22.00
N LYS A 217 10.73 -11.11 22.38
CA LYS A 217 11.73 -11.92 21.71
C LYS A 217 11.27 -13.38 21.63
N HIS A 218 10.91 -13.96 22.75
CA HIS A 218 10.42 -15.35 22.80
C HIS A 218 9.18 -15.59 21.90
N ASN A 219 8.23 -14.65 21.87
CA ASN A 219 7.06 -14.77 21.00
C ASN A 219 7.43 -14.70 19.51
N LEU A 220 8.42 -13.87 19.13
CA LEU A 220 8.90 -13.78 17.74
C LEU A 220 9.67 -15.05 17.34
N GLU A 221 10.52 -15.58 18.21
CA GLU A 221 11.22 -16.86 18.00
C GLU A 221 10.23 -18.00 17.75
N ALA A 222 9.18 -18.11 18.58
CA ALA A 222 8.14 -19.13 18.40
C ALA A 222 7.34 -18.96 17.08
N LYS A 223 7.12 -17.71 16.63
CA LYS A 223 6.49 -17.46 15.33
C LYS A 223 7.41 -17.84 14.20
N LEU A 224 8.70 -17.49 14.29
CA LEU A 224 9.72 -17.80 13.31
C LEU A 224 9.85 -19.31 13.10
N GLU A 225 9.93 -20.09 14.19
CA GLU A 225 9.98 -21.54 14.15
C GLU A 225 8.77 -22.15 13.40
N LYS A 226 7.56 -21.62 13.65
CA LYS A 226 6.36 -22.07 12.93
C LYS A 226 6.45 -21.78 11.42
N VAL A 227 6.97 -20.61 11.03
CA VAL A 227 7.16 -20.25 9.62
C VAL A 227 8.21 -21.13 8.97
N GLU A 228 9.32 -21.40 9.65
CA GLU A 228 10.37 -22.33 9.17
C GLU A 228 9.84 -23.75 8.97
N HIS A 229 9.01 -24.22 9.90
CA HIS A 229 8.34 -25.51 9.73
C HIS A 229 7.40 -25.49 8.52
N ALA A 230 6.66 -24.41 8.30
CA ALA A 230 5.78 -24.26 7.14
C ALA A 230 6.58 -24.24 5.82
N ILE A 231 7.78 -23.65 5.79
CA ILE A 231 8.67 -23.66 4.62
C ILE A 231 9.11 -25.11 4.33
N LYS A 232 9.54 -25.83 5.35
CA LYS A 232 10.02 -27.22 5.22
C LYS A 232 8.93 -28.23 4.84
N SER A 233 7.69 -27.97 5.25
CA SER A 233 6.52 -28.84 5.00
C SER A 233 5.68 -28.40 3.79
N ARG A 234 6.12 -27.37 3.06
CA ARG A 234 5.37 -26.82 1.92
C ARG A 234 5.20 -27.87 0.83
N THR A 235 3.96 -28.03 0.40
CA THR A 235 3.62 -28.72 -0.85
C THR A 235 3.60 -27.75 -2.01
N ASP A 236 4.08 -28.16 -3.19
CA ASP A 236 4.21 -27.28 -4.38
C ASP A 236 2.89 -26.72 -4.93
N ASP A 237 1.77 -27.15 -4.38
CA ASP A 237 0.43 -26.78 -4.87
C ASP A 237 -0.07 -25.40 -4.40
N VAL A 238 0.63 -24.74 -3.47
CA VAL A 238 0.19 -23.45 -2.93
C VAL A 238 0.87 -22.29 -3.66
N VAL A 239 0.10 -21.60 -4.49
CA VAL A 239 0.57 -20.38 -5.18
C VAL A 239 0.45 -19.19 -4.23
N ASP A 240 1.56 -18.56 -3.92
CA ASP A 240 1.63 -17.32 -3.16
C ASP A 240 1.61 -16.08 -4.08
N PHE A 241 1.48 -14.89 -3.47
CA PHE A 241 1.42 -13.64 -4.20
C PHE A 241 2.64 -13.42 -5.11
N LYS A 242 3.85 -13.75 -4.66
CA LYS A 242 5.08 -13.58 -5.44
C LYS A 242 5.07 -14.46 -6.71
N GLN A 243 4.57 -15.68 -6.60
CA GLN A 243 4.51 -16.62 -7.72
C GLN A 243 3.45 -16.23 -8.77
N MET A 244 2.47 -15.39 -8.41
CA MET A 244 1.47 -14.89 -9.37
C MET A 244 2.09 -13.94 -10.40
N GLY A 245 3.27 -13.37 -10.12
CA GLY A 245 3.96 -12.44 -11.00
C GLY A 245 3.29 -11.07 -11.10
N ILE A 246 2.46 -10.70 -10.13
CA ILE A 246 1.89 -9.35 -10.03
C ILE A 246 3.01 -8.39 -9.65
N ASP A 247 3.22 -7.36 -10.44
CA ASP A 247 4.30 -6.39 -10.27
C ASP A 247 3.81 -4.96 -10.07
N HIS A 248 2.52 -4.70 -10.26
CA HIS A 248 1.91 -3.40 -10.00
C HIS A 248 0.49 -3.53 -9.47
N ILE A 249 0.12 -2.72 -8.47
CA ILE A 249 -1.19 -2.78 -7.83
C ILE A 249 -1.84 -1.40 -7.82
N PHE A 250 -3.09 -1.34 -8.29
CA PHE A 250 -3.98 -0.19 -8.16
C PHE A 250 -5.04 -0.52 -7.10
N ILE A 251 -5.20 0.37 -6.13
CA ILE A 251 -6.10 0.13 -5.00
C ILE A 251 -7.15 1.22 -4.95
N ASP A 252 -8.40 0.85 -5.14
CA ASP A 252 -9.55 1.68 -4.81
C ASP A 252 -9.86 1.55 -3.32
N GLU A 253 -10.20 2.67 -2.65
CA GLU A 253 -10.48 2.70 -1.21
C GLU A 253 -9.30 2.18 -0.37
N SER A 254 -8.13 2.75 -0.57
CA SER A 254 -6.87 2.34 0.06
C SER A 254 -6.87 2.36 1.59
N HIS A 255 -7.87 3.02 2.22
CA HIS A 255 -8.05 3.01 3.67
C HIS A 255 -8.26 1.60 4.26
N GLN A 256 -8.58 0.59 3.44
CA GLN A 256 -8.63 -0.81 3.85
C GLN A 256 -7.26 -1.35 4.31
N PHE A 257 -6.17 -0.70 3.90
CA PHE A 257 -4.78 -1.06 4.25
C PHE A 257 -4.18 -0.21 5.38
N LYS A 258 -4.97 0.65 6.03
CA LYS A 258 -4.49 1.60 7.03
C LYS A 258 -4.02 1.00 8.35
N ASN A 259 -4.41 -0.23 8.64
CA ASN A 259 -4.14 -0.87 9.92
C ASN A 259 -2.83 -1.67 9.86
N LEU A 260 -1.72 -0.97 9.77
CA LEU A 260 -0.39 -1.58 9.90
C LEU A 260 -0.16 -2.04 11.34
N THR A 261 0.56 -3.15 11.49
CA THR A 261 1.02 -3.59 12.79
C THR A 261 2.01 -2.58 13.35
N PHE A 262 1.82 -2.13 14.59
CA PHE A 262 2.76 -1.24 15.26
C PHE A 262 2.92 -1.66 16.71
N ASN A 263 4.07 -1.31 17.28
CA ASN A 263 4.37 -1.63 18.67
C ASN A 263 4.16 -0.41 19.56
N THR A 264 3.32 -0.57 20.57
CA THR A 264 3.06 0.45 21.56
C THR A 264 3.00 -0.16 22.95
N ARG A 265 3.37 0.62 23.96
CA ARG A 265 3.17 0.28 25.37
C ARG A 265 1.81 0.73 25.89
N HIS A 266 1.05 1.47 25.08
CA HIS A 266 -0.27 1.96 25.41
C HIS A 266 -1.33 1.04 24.85
N ASP A 267 -2.37 0.77 25.60
CA ASP A 267 -3.51 -0.03 25.16
C ASP A 267 -4.23 0.63 23.97
N ARG A 268 -4.15 1.96 23.90
CA ARG A 268 -4.72 2.73 22.81
C ARG A 268 -3.89 4.00 22.53
N VAL A 269 -3.59 4.24 21.26
CA VAL A 269 -2.94 5.46 20.79
C VAL A 269 -3.93 6.26 19.94
N ALA A 270 -4.16 7.52 20.30
CA ALA A 270 -5.08 8.38 19.57
C ALA A 270 -4.61 8.54 18.11
N GLY A 271 -5.53 8.37 17.16
CA GLY A 271 -5.24 8.48 15.73
C GLY A 271 -4.67 7.22 15.08
N LEU A 272 -4.32 6.18 15.84
CA LEU A 272 -3.89 4.90 15.33
C LEU A 272 -4.97 3.84 15.55
N GLY A 273 -5.04 2.86 14.66
CA GLY A 273 -5.94 1.73 14.77
C GLY A 273 -5.49 0.69 15.81
N ASN A 274 -6.00 -0.54 15.68
CA ASN A 274 -5.59 -1.65 16.53
C ASN A 274 -4.12 -2.02 16.26
N SER A 275 -3.35 -2.31 17.31
CA SER A 275 -1.93 -2.70 17.23
C SER A 275 -1.69 -4.03 16.51
N GLU A 276 -2.71 -4.88 16.43
CA GLU A 276 -2.60 -6.19 15.75
C GLU A 276 -2.53 -6.07 14.21
N GLY A 277 -2.86 -4.90 13.67
CA GLY A 277 -2.87 -4.70 12.24
C GLY A 277 -3.99 -5.43 11.50
N SER A 278 -3.92 -5.43 10.20
CA SER A 278 -4.84 -6.16 9.32
C SER A 278 -4.05 -7.18 8.49
N GLN A 279 -4.66 -8.30 8.15
CA GLN A 279 -4.06 -9.30 7.25
C GLN A 279 -3.77 -8.75 5.84
N LYS A 280 -4.30 -7.59 5.50
CA LYS A 280 -4.14 -6.93 4.20
C LYS A 280 -3.00 -5.91 4.18
N ALA A 281 -2.51 -5.52 5.35
CA ALA A 281 -1.49 -4.47 5.51
C ALA A 281 -0.07 -5.03 5.54
#